data_0046a2a6afa7d8fba83140f00a17febe
#
_entry.id   0046a2a6afa7d8fba83140f00a17febe
#
_cell.length_a   1.000
_cell.length_b   1.000
_cell.length_c   1.000
_cell.angle_alpha   90.00
_cell.angle_beta   90.00
_cell.angle_gamma   90.00
#
_symmetry.space_group_name_H-M   'P 1'
#
loop_
_entity.id
_entity.type
_entity.pdbx_description
1 polymer ?
#
loop_
_entity_poly.entity_id
_entity_poly.type
_entity_poly.pdbx_seq_one_letter_code
_entity_poly.pdbx_strand_id
1 'polypeptide(L)'
;MTKEELAQQYAEEKAAEMAEVLKAAYLKGYEQGELKVACSISIEGIKYYDLGLPSGTLWSKPLPYASNNSEYKKFSHNDASRFDGLPTEAQWEELMKCRIYDDYIIGYSGMRIPISTIREGGFGIDDRGENVPKGNNLFWLKSEMDEKGEAKAGRFNADGLSIVSHFAGYKLPIMLTKKREEI
;
A
#
# COMPACT_ATOMS: atom_id res chain seq x y z
N MET A 1 42.34 41.24 -4.43
CA MET A 1 41.58 39.99 -4.41
C MET A 1 42.04 39.12 -5.56
N THR A 2 42.61 38.01 -5.27
CA THR A 2 43.08 37.04 -6.28
C THR A 2 41.91 36.32 -6.92
N LYS A 3 42.14 35.66 -8.05
CA LYS A 3 41.10 34.81 -8.69
C LYS A 3 40.66 33.67 -7.79
N GLU A 4 41.56 33.16 -6.94
CA GLU A 4 41.30 32.10 -5.98
C GLU A 4 40.43 32.57 -4.83
N GLU A 5 40.67 33.77 -4.30
CA GLU A 5 39.82 34.39 -3.26
C GLU A 5 38.39 34.63 -3.76
N LEU A 6 38.24 35.09 -5.01
CA LEU A 6 36.94 35.26 -5.65
C LEU A 6 36.20 33.96 -5.84
N ALA A 7 36.90 32.91 -6.28
CA ALA A 7 36.29 31.57 -6.45
C ALA A 7 35.86 30.96 -5.13
N GLN A 8 36.64 31.16 -4.08
CA GLN A 8 36.31 30.68 -2.74
C GLN A 8 35.09 31.40 -2.17
N GLN A 9 35.04 32.73 -2.27
CA GLN A 9 33.89 33.52 -1.83
C GLN A 9 32.60 33.11 -2.56
N TYR A 10 32.66 32.93 -3.89
CA TYR A 10 31.51 32.44 -4.67
C TYR A 10 31.03 31.04 -4.24
N ALA A 11 31.98 30.15 -3.97
CA ALA A 11 31.63 28.77 -3.50
C ALA A 11 30.96 28.78 -2.13
N GLU A 12 31.45 29.66 -1.21
CA GLU A 12 30.87 29.82 0.13
C GLU A 12 29.46 30.41 0.08
N GLU A 13 29.23 31.44 -0.76
CA GLU A 13 27.90 32.02 -0.97
C GLU A 13 26.92 31.00 -1.54
N LYS A 14 27.34 30.23 -2.54
CA LYS A 14 26.48 29.17 -3.13
C LYS A 14 26.20 28.04 -2.20
N ALA A 15 27.17 27.63 -1.38
CA ALA A 15 26.96 26.60 -0.35
C ALA A 15 25.95 27.05 0.72
N ALA A 16 26.02 28.33 1.16
CA ALA A 16 25.08 28.89 2.10
C ALA A 16 23.65 28.97 1.52
N GLU A 17 23.52 29.44 0.26
CA GLU A 17 22.25 29.49 -0.45
C GLU A 17 21.61 28.07 -0.58
N MET A 18 22.41 27.06 -0.96
CA MET A 18 21.93 25.68 -1.04
C MET A 18 21.55 25.12 0.31
N ALA A 19 22.29 25.44 1.38
CA ALA A 19 21.97 24.98 2.74
C ALA A 19 20.61 25.51 3.22
N GLU A 20 20.29 26.79 2.95
CA GLU A 20 18.97 27.36 3.28
C GLU A 20 17.84 26.73 2.47
N VAL A 21 18.05 26.46 1.18
CA VAL A 21 17.06 25.76 0.34
C VAL A 21 16.80 24.35 0.84
N LEU A 22 17.85 23.60 1.18
CA LEU A 22 17.73 22.24 1.74
C LEU A 22 17.04 22.25 3.10
N LYS A 23 17.37 23.22 3.96
CA LYS A 23 16.73 23.39 5.27
C LYS A 23 15.24 23.70 5.13
N ALA A 24 14.88 24.63 4.23
CA ALA A 24 13.48 24.95 3.95
C ALA A 24 12.72 23.75 3.38
N ALA A 25 13.32 22.97 2.47
CA ALA A 25 12.74 21.76 1.93
C ALA A 25 12.55 20.69 3.01
N TYR A 26 13.53 20.53 3.91
CA TYR A 26 13.45 19.61 5.03
C TYR A 26 12.34 19.99 6.01
N LEU A 27 12.28 21.26 6.42
CA LEU A 27 11.24 21.77 7.33
C LEU A 27 9.85 21.62 6.70
N LYS A 28 9.69 21.96 5.45
CA LYS A 28 8.43 21.76 4.71
C LYS A 28 8.04 20.28 4.62
N GLY A 29 9.02 19.40 4.40
CA GLY A 29 8.81 17.95 4.41
C GLY A 29 8.43 17.44 5.79
N TYR A 30 9.06 17.96 6.84
CA TYR A 30 8.77 17.64 8.23
C TYR A 30 7.36 18.09 8.65
N GLU A 31 7.00 19.36 8.38
CA GLU A 31 5.67 19.90 8.63
C GLU A 31 4.59 19.14 7.88
N GLN A 32 4.83 18.81 6.60
CA GLN A 32 3.93 17.96 5.83
C GLN A 32 3.87 16.54 6.38
N GLY A 33 4.97 16.01 6.92
CA GLY A 33 5.04 14.74 7.60
C GLY A 33 4.25 14.73 8.91
N GLU A 34 4.39 15.76 9.74
CA GLU A 34 3.63 15.91 11.00
C GLU A 34 2.13 16.08 10.76
N LEU A 35 1.74 16.90 9.77
CA LEU A 35 0.35 17.05 9.35
C LEU A 35 -0.24 15.73 8.80
N LYS A 36 0.60 14.85 8.25
CA LYS A 36 0.17 13.55 7.69
C LYS A 36 0.15 12.42 8.72
N VAL A 37 0.80 12.56 9.88
CA VAL A 37 0.79 11.55 10.96
C VAL A 37 -0.61 11.32 11.54
N ALA A 38 -1.55 12.25 11.34
CA ALA A 38 -2.93 12.15 11.81
C ALA A 38 -3.90 11.44 10.82
N CYS A 39 -3.45 10.92 9.71
CA CYS A 39 -4.33 10.49 8.62
C CYS A 39 -4.63 9.00 8.58
N SER A 40 -5.19 8.47 9.66
CA SER A 40 -6.05 7.30 9.56
C SER A 40 -7.48 7.73 9.87
N ILE A 41 -8.41 7.40 8.97
CA ILE A 41 -9.82 7.74 9.10
C ILE A 41 -10.59 6.45 9.32
N SER A 42 -11.52 6.42 10.26
CA SER A 42 -12.40 5.28 10.48
C SER A 42 -13.75 5.54 9.83
N ILE A 43 -14.16 4.71 8.88
CA ILE A 43 -15.43 4.79 8.17
C ILE A 43 -16.11 3.44 8.36
N GLU A 44 -17.32 3.44 8.92
CA GLU A 44 -18.11 2.22 9.18
C GLU A 44 -17.33 1.13 9.94
N GLY A 45 -16.46 1.54 10.86
CA GLY A 45 -15.62 0.63 11.65
C GLY A 45 -14.36 0.13 10.92
N ILE A 46 -14.16 0.50 9.67
CA ILE A 46 -12.96 0.17 8.90
C ILE A 46 -11.99 1.34 8.96
N LYS A 47 -10.74 1.05 9.33
CA LYS A 47 -9.68 2.04 9.40
C LYS A 47 -8.94 2.14 8.07
N TYR A 48 -8.94 3.33 7.48
CA TYR A 48 -8.22 3.65 6.26
C TYR A 48 -6.97 4.48 6.57
N TYR A 49 -5.93 4.27 5.80
CA TYR A 49 -4.63 4.92 5.92
C TYR A 49 -4.32 5.74 4.68
N ASP A 50 -3.92 6.98 4.88
CA ASP A 50 -3.43 7.84 3.83
C ASP A 50 -1.94 7.57 3.56
N LEU A 51 -1.65 6.87 2.50
CA LEU A 51 -0.28 6.58 2.08
C LEU A 51 0.39 7.73 1.33
N GLY A 52 -0.32 8.84 1.12
CA GLY A 52 0.17 9.99 0.35
C GLY A 52 0.28 9.70 -1.15
N LEU A 53 -0.53 8.76 -1.65
CA LEU A 53 -0.57 8.41 -3.07
C LEU A 53 -1.10 9.58 -3.91
N PRO A 54 -0.57 9.79 -5.15
CA PRO A 54 -1.01 10.87 -6.03
C PRO A 54 -2.52 10.89 -6.31
N SER A 55 -3.13 9.72 -6.40
CA SER A 55 -4.58 9.59 -6.61
C SER A 55 -5.44 10.03 -5.42
N GLY A 56 -4.85 10.27 -4.24
CA GLY A 56 -5.58 10.48 -2.99
C GLY A 56 -6.31 9.24 -2.48
N THR A 57 -5.96 8.05 -2.98
CA THR A 57 -6.57 6.79 -2.54
C THR A 57 -6.11 6.44 -1.12
N LEU A 58 -7.07 6.22 -0.26
CA LEU A 58 -6.87 5.70 1.10
C LEU A 58 -7.01 4.19 1.07
N TRP A 59 -6.23 3.49 1.90
CA TRP A 59 -6.17 2.03 1.94
C TRP A 59 -6.50 1.48 3.32
N SER A 60 -7.36 0.47 3.39
CA SER A 60 -7.57 -0.27 4.62
C SER A 60 -6.43 -1.28 4.87
N LYS A 61 -6.36 -1.80 6.10
CA LYS A 61 -5.73 -3.10 6.33
C LYS A 61 -6.56 -4.20 5.67
N PRO A 62 -5.98 -5.39 5.45
CA PRO A 62 -6.78 -6.58 5.16
C PRO A 62 -7.89 -6.75 6.20
N LEU A 63 -9.11 -7.09 5.77
CA LEU A 63 -10.25 -7.19 6.69
C LEU A 63 -10.02 -8.32 7.69
N PRO A 64 -10.07 -8.04 9.01
CA PRO A 64 -9.83 -9.03 10.04
C PRO A 64 -10.96 -10.06 10.09
N TYR A 65 -10.66 -11.27 10.53
CA TYR A 65 -11.67 -12.24 10.96
C TYR A 65 -12.30 -11.76 12.27
N ALA A 66 -13.60 -11.93 12.42
CA ALA A 66 -14.43 -11.25 13.42
C ALA A 66 -14.05 -11.48 14.90
N SER A 67 -13.11 -12.34 15.24
CA SER A 67 -12.76 -12.65 16.62
C SER A 67 -11.27 -12.66 16.98
N ASN A 68 -10.37 -12.71 16.00
CA ASN A 68 -8.94 -12.74 16.26
C ASN A 68 -8.21 -11.86 15.23
N ASN A 69 -7.44 -10.89 15.71
CA ASN A 69 -6.59 -10.01 14.86
C ASN A 69 -5.47 -10.77 14.10
N SER A 70 -5.40 -12.08 14.21
CA SER A 70 -4.35 -12.91 13.60
C SER A 70 -4.74 -13.53 12.27
N GLU A 71 -6.03 -13.57 11.91
CA GLU A 71 -6.48 -14.12 10.65
C GLU A 71 -7.32 -13.11 9.85
N TYR A 72 -7.13 -13.09 8.54
CA TYR A 72 -7.94 -12.28 7.63
C TYR A 72 -9.17 -13.05 7.17
N LYS A 73 -10.29 -12.33 7.06
CA LYS A 73 -11.48 -12.87 6.44
C LYS A 73 -11.23 -13.07 4.94
N LYS A 74 -11.55 -14.24 4.44
CA LYS A 74 -11.34 -14.63 3.04
C LYS A 74 -12.67 -14.74 2.31
N PHE A 75 -12.69 -14.32 1.06
CA PHE A 75 -13.87 -14.23 0.20
C PHE A 75 -13.59 -14.90 -1.13
N SER A 76 -14.60 -15.53 -1.76
CA SER A 76 -14.55 -15.82 -3.18
C SER A 76 -14.52 -14.49 -3.97
N HIS A 77 -14.09 -14.50 -5.22
CA HIS A 77 -14.09 -13.27 -6.02
C HIS A 77 -15.50 -12.66 -6.15
N ASN A 78 -16.53 -13.50 -6.35
CA ASN A 78 -17.92 -13.04 -6.43
C ASN A 78 -18.40 -12.35 -5.15
N ASP A 79 -18.00 -12.86 -3.99
CA ASP A 79 -18.34 -12.21 -2.72
C ASP A 79 -17.54 -10.94 -2.49
N ALA A 80 -16.26 -10.95 -2.86
CA ALA A 80 -15.39 -9.78 -2.80
C ALA A 80 -15.88 -8.64 -3.67
N SER A 81 -16.39 -8.94 -4.87
CA SER A 81 -16.89 -7.94 -5.83
C SER A 81 -18.13 -7.17 -5.36
N ARG A 82 -18.78 -7.65 -4.30
CA ARG A 82 -19.92 -6.95 -3.65
C ARG A 82 -19.48 -5.83 -2.72
N PHE A 83 -18.20 -5.80 -2.35
CA PHE A 83 -17.70 -4.72 -1.49
C PHE A 83 -17.48 -3.46 -2.32
N ASP A 84 -18.10 -2.39 -1.89
CA ASP A 84 -17.75 -1.07 -2.39
C ASP A 84 -16.33 -0.72 -1.92
N GLY A 85 -15.50 -0.29 -2.86
CA GLY A 85 -14.10 0.02 -2.58
C GLY A 85 -13.12 -1.16 -2.74
N LEU A 86 -13.52 -2.28 -3.37
CA LEU A 86 -12.54 -3.28 -3.79
C LEU A 86 -11.54 -2.63 -4.75
N PRO A 87 -10.21 -2.73 -4.53
CA PRO A 87 -9.20 -2.02 -5.31
C PRO A 87 -9.20 -2.41 -6.78
N THR A 88 -9.08 -1.44 -7.66
CA THR A 88 -8.84 -1.67 -9.08
C THR A 88 -7.37 -2.02 -9.36
N GLU A 89 -7.08 -2.56 -10.53
CA GLU A 89 -5.70 -2.80 -10.97
C GLU A 89 -4.87 -1.51 -10.94
N ALA A 90 -5.41 -0.40 -11.43
CA ALA A 90 -4.72 0.89 -11.43
C ALA A 90 -4.37 1.39 -10.00
N GLN A 91 -5.27 1.18 -9.04
CA GLN A 91 -4.98 1.49 -7.64
C GLN A 91 -3.89 0.58 -7.06
N TRP A 92 -3.91 -0.70 -7.42
CA TRP A 92 -2.86 -1.63 -7.00
C TRP A 92 -1.50 -1.29 -7.63
N GLU A 93 -1.47 -0.91 -8.92
CA GLU A 93 -0.26 -0.43 -9.60
C GLU A 93 0.31 0.82 -8.93
N GLU A 94 -0.54 1.70 -8.42
CA GLU A 94 -0.10 2.85 -7.65
C GLU A 94 0.48 2.43 -6.30
N LEU A 95 -0.14 1.47 -5.61
CA LEU A 95 0.36 0.89 -4.36
C LEU A 95 1.72 0.19 -4.56
N MET A 96 1.94 -0.44 -5.72
CA MET A 96 3.22 -1.07 -6.08
C MET A 96 4.40 -0.09 -6.09
N LYS A 97 4.16 1.21 -6.19
CA LYS A 97 5.19 2.25 -6.12
C LYS A 97 5.60 2.58 -4.68
N CYS A 98 4.85 2.11 -3.69
CA CYS A 98 5.20 2.26 -2.29
C CYS A 98 6.39 1.37 -1.92
N ARG A 99 7.12 1.82 -0.89
CA ARG A 99 8.22 1.02 -0.35
C ARG A 99 7.69 -0.12 0.50
N ILE A 100 8.27 -1.29 0.33
CA ILE A 100 8.01 -2.44 1.18
C ILE A 100 9.20 -2.61 2.12
N TYR A 101 8.91 -2.75 3.41
CA TYR A 101 9.91 -3.02 4.42
C TYR A 101 9.33 -3.97 5.46
N ASP A 102 9.98 -5.12 5.64
CA ASP A 102 9.49 -6.23 6.47
C ASP A 102 8.03 -6.58 6.13
N ASP A 103 7.13 -6.40 7.09
CA ASP A 103 5.71 -6.71 6.99
C ASP A 103 4.84 -5.48 6.75
N TYR A 104 5.41 -4.40 6.19
CA TYR A 104 4.71 -3.14 5.99
C TYR A 104 4.82 -2.63 4.56
N ILE A 105 3.71 -2.09 4.05
CA ILE A 105 3.72 -1.14 2.93
C ILE A 105 3.90 0.25 3.53
N ILE A 106 4.92 0.97 3.09
CA ILE A 106 5.24 2.32 3.55
C ILE A 106 4.94 3.29 2.43
N GLY A 107 3.93 4.13 2.63
CA GLY A 107 3.54 5.17 1.68
C GLY A 107 4.49 6.36 1.66
N TYR A 108 4.29 7.24 0.69
CA TYR A 108 5.03 8.50 0.56
C TYR A 108 4.81 9.45 1.76
N SER A 109 3.69 9.32 2.45
CA SER A 109 3.41 10.04 3.69
C SER A 109 4.17 9.51 4.91
N GLY A 110 4.91 8.39 4.77
CA GLY A 110 5.51 7.67 5.88
C GLY A 110 4.53 6.77 6.65
N MET A 111 3.24 6.81 6.31
CA MET A 111 2.23 5.91 6.89
C MET A 111 2.51 4.46 6.51
N ARG A 112 2.21 3.55 7.44
CA ARG A 112 2.49 2.12 7.31
C ARG A 112 1.21 1.31 7.38
N ILE A 113 1.02 0.42 6.41
CA ILE A 113 -0.01 -0.62 6.48
C ILE A 113 0.68 -1.93 6.82
N PRO A 114 0.38 -2.54 7.99
CA PRO A 114 0.93 -3.84 8.33
C PRO A 114 0.29 -4.92 7.45
N ILE A 115 1.14 -5.77 6.89
CA ILE A 115 0.76 -6.96 6.12
C ILE A 115 1.28 -8.23 6.81
N SER A 116 1.68 -8.11 8.04
CA SER A 116 2.54 -9.01 8.81
C SER A 116 1.97 -10.37 9.13
N THR A 117 0.66 -10.57 9.06
CA THR A 117 0.09 -11.84 9.51
C THR A 117 0.22 -12.98 8.51
N ILE A 118 0.96 -12.77 7.43
CA ILE A 118 1.01 -13.71 6.33
C ILE A 118 2.40 -14.36 6.16
N ARG A 119 3.37 -14.00 7.00
CA ARG A 119 4.69 -14.68 7.05
C ARG A 119 4.67 -16.01 7.76
N GLU A 120 3.66 -16.32 8.55
CA GLU A 120 3.52 -17.64 9.09
C GLU A 120 3.19 -18.61 7.96
N GLY A 121 4.27 -19.00 7.34
CA GLY A 121 4.35 -19.93 6.30
C GLY A 121 3.40 -21.13 6.46
N GLY A 122 2.29 -21.20 5.73
CA GLY A 122 1.31 -22.27 5.65
C GLY A 122 0.73 -22.35 4.26
N PHE A 123 0.44 -23.56 3.87
CA PHE A 123 -0.47 -23.73 2.76
C PHE A 123 -1.85 -23.29 3.23
N GLY A 124 -2.52 -22.40 2.50
CA GLY A 124 -3.96 -22.28 2.55
C GLY A 124 -4.55 -23.50 1.85
N ILE A 125 -5.63 -24.05 2.37
CA ILE A 125 -6.43 -25.03 1.64
C ILE A 125 -7.52 -24.23 0.92
N ASP A 126 -7.61 -24.36 -0.39
CA ASP A 126 -8.70 -23.78 -1.17
C ASP A 126 -10.00 -24.56 -0.99
N ASP A 127 -11.08 -24.11 -1.59
CA ASP A 127 -12.39 -24.78 -1.56
C ASP A 127 -12.38 -26.17 -2.25
N ARG A 128 -11.28 -26.51 -2.96
CA ARG A 128 -11.06 -27.81 -3.62
C ARG A 128 -10.18 -28.74 -2.78
N GLY A 129 -9.69 -28.24 -1.62
CA GLY A 129 -8.76 -29.00 -0.78
C GLY A 129 -7.31 -28.98 -1.29
N GLU A 130 -6.97 -28.10 -2.25
CA GLU A 130 -5.61 -27.99 -2.77
C GLU A 130 -4.78 -27.01 -1.94
N ASN A 131 -3.52 -27.34 -1.76
CA ASN A 131 -2.57 -26.50 -1.02
C ASN A 131 -2.15 -25.28 -1.84
N VAL A 132 -2.50 -24.10 -1.38
CA VAL A 132 -1.98 -22.84 -1.93
C VAL A 132 -0.62 -22.55 -1.32
N PRO A 133 0.43 -22.28 -2.12
CA PRO A 133 1.79 -22.05 -1.60
C PRO A 133 1.83 -20.94 -0.56
N LYS A 134 2.49 -21.23 0.56
CA LYS A 134 2.83 -20.25 1.60
C LYS A 134 3.73 -19.16 1.05
N GLY A 135 3.53 -17.93 1.52
CA GLY A 135 4.39 -16.79 1.21
C GLY A 135 3.92 -15.88 0.09
N ASN A 136 2.80 -16.21 -0.57
CA ASN A 136 2.13 -15.31 -1.51
C ASN A 136 0.88 -14.75 -0.87
N ASN A 137 0.93 -13.48 -0.49
CA ASN A 137 -0.24 -12.76 -0.02
C ASN A 137 -1.01 -12.28 -1.23
N LEU A 138 -2.14 -12.93 -1.49
CA LEU A 138 -3.03 -12.61 -2.57
C LEU A 138 -4.26 -11.90 -2.02
N PHE A 139 -4.66 -10.83 -2.71
CA PHE A 139 -5.82 -10.01 -2.37
C PHE A 139 -6.65 -9.81 -3.63
N TRP A 140 -7.98 -10.04 -3.54
CA TRP A 140 -8.83 -9.80 -4.69
C TRP A 140 -8.80 -8.34 -5.13
N LEU A 141 -8.77 -8.14 -6.44
CA LEU A 141 -8.95 -6.86 -7.11
C LEU A 141 -10.30 -6.83 -7.82
N LYS A 142 -10.80 -5.62 -8.05
CA LYS A 142 -12.00 -5.40 -8.85
C LYS A 142 -11.65 -5.67 -10.32
N SER A 143 -12.16 -6.78 -10.84
CA SER A 143 -11.96 -7.21 -12.22
C SER A 143 -13.14 -8.07 -12.66
N GLU A 144 -13.28 -8.25 -13.95
CA GLU A 144 -14.14 -9.29 -14.49
C GLU A 144 -13.42 -10.65 -14.46
N MET A 145 -14.18 -11.72 -14.45
CA MET A 145 -13.65 -13.06 -14.65
C MET A 145 -13.42 -13.30 -16.14
N ASP A 146 -12.31 -13.92 -16.47
CA ASP A 146 -12.04 -14.37 -17.83
C ASP A 146 -12.78 -15.69 -18.17
N GLU A 147 -12.63 -16.14 -19.41
CA GLU A 147 -13.24 -17.38 -19.91
C GLU A 147 -12.78 -18.64 -19.18
N LYS A 148 -11.64 -18.58 -18.49
CA LYS A 148 -11.08 -19.67 -17.67
C LYS A 148 -11.60 -19.66 -16.23
N GLY A 149 -12.42 -18.65 -15.87
CA GLY A 149 -12.89 -18.43 -14.51
C GLY A 149 -11.83 -17.85 -13.59
N GLU A 150 -10.83 -17.16 -14.14
CA GLU A 150 -9.80 -16.45 -13.38
C GLU A 150 -10.15 -14.97 -13.25
N ALA A 151 -9.79 -14.39 -12.12
CA ALA A 151 -9.93 -12.96 -11.82
C ALA A 151 -8.59 -12.39 -11.34
N LYS A 152 -8.45 -11.06 -11.36
CA LYS A 152 -7.21 -10.42 -10.94
C LYS A 152 -7.08 -10.39 -9.43
N ALA A 153 -5.87 -10.68 -8.99
CA ALA A 153 -5.45 -10.57 -7.61
C ALA A 153 -4.14 -9.80 -7.50
N GLY A 154 -4.06 -8.91 -6.53
CA GLY A 154 -2.81 -8.30 -6.12
C GLY A 154 -1.99 -9.28 -5.30
N ARG A 155 -0.74 -9.46 -5.64
CA ARG A 155 0.20 -10.34 -4.93
C ARG A 155 1.24 -9.52 -4.19
N PHE A 156 1.46 -9.88 -2.95
CA PHE A 156 2.56 -9.39 -2.14
C PHE A 156 3.49 -10.56 -1.77
N ASN A 157 4.76 -10.44 -2.07
CA ASN A 157 5.79 -11.41 -1.70
C ASN A 157 7.11 -10.71 -1.37
N ALA A 158 8.17 -11.49 -1.15
CA ALA A 158 9.50 -10.97 -0.83
C ALA A 158 10.09 -10.09 -1.96
N ASP A 159 9.68 -10.32 -3.20
CA ASP A 159 10.14 -9.57 -4.38
C ASP A 159 9.37 -8.26 -4.58
N GLY A 160 8.26 -8.07 -3.86
CA GLY A 160 7.44 -6.86 -3.94
C GLY A 160 5.97 -7.13 -4.20
N LEU A 161 5.30 -6.12 -4.77
CA LEU A 161 3.91 -6.18 -5.19
C LEU A 161 3.82 -6.50 -6.69
N SER A 162 2.82 -7.28 -7.07
CA SER A 162 2.53 -7.61 -8.48
C SER A 162 1.03 -7.88 -8.66
N ILE A 163 0.58 -8.00 -9.90
CA ILE A 163 -0.77 -8.42 -10.25
C ILE A 163 -0.69 -9.79 -10.93
N VAL A 164 -1.56 -10.69 -10.54
CA VAL A 164 -1.64 -12.04 -11.10
C VAL A 164 -3.09 -12.41 -11.41
N SER A 165 -3.31 -13.38 -12.28
CA SER A 165 -4.62 -14.01 -12.46
C SER A 165 -4.74 -15.21 -11.52
N HIS A 166 -5.91 -15.39 -10.95
CA HIS A 166 -6.17 -16.49 -10.02
C HIS A 166 -7.60 -17.00 -10.17
N PHE A 167 -7.80 -18.28 -9.96
CA PHE A 167 -9.14 -18.88 -10.08
C PHE A 167 -10.11 -18.24 -9.08
N ALA A 168 -11.23 -17.73 -9.59
CA ALA A 168 -12.18 -16.89 -8.84
C ALA A 168 -12.89 -17.64 -7.67
N GLY A 169 -12.90 -18.97 -7.71
CA GLY A 169 -13.43 -19.81 -6.62
C GLY A 169 -12.55 -19.86 -5.38
N TYR A 170 -11.27 -19.45 -5.46
CA TYR A 170 -10.43 -19.37 -4.27
C TYR A 170 -10.95 -18.34 -3.28
N LYS A 171 -10.68 -18.57 -1.99
CA LYS A 171 -10.99 -17.60 -0.94
C LYS A 171 -9.75 -16.81 -0.56
N LEU A 172 -9.69 -15.55 -0.98
CA LEU A 172 -8.60 -14.63 -0.70
C LEU A 172 -9.08 -13.50 0.24
N PRO A 173 -8.18 -12.93 1.04
CA PRO A 173 -8.47 -11.71 1.77
C PRO A 173 -8.67 -10.53 0.82
N ILE A 174 -9.27 -9.46 1.34
CA ILE A 174 -9.44 -8.20 0.63
C ILE A 174 -8.91 -7.04 1.46
N MET A 175 -8.40 -6.03 0.78
CA MET A 175 -8.21 -4.68 1.28
C MET A 175 -9.25 -3.80 0.60
N LEU A 176 -9.64 -2.72 1.23
CA LEU A 176 -10.60 -1.77 0.66
C LEU A 176 -9.92 -0.41 0.43
N THR A 177 -10.44 0.31 -0.54
CA THR A 177 -10.02 1.67 -0.86
C THR A 177 -11.18 2.65 -0.74
N LYS A 178 -10.85 3.91 -0.45
CA LYS A 178 -11.77 5.06 -0.52
C LYS A 178 -11.05 6.23 -1.15
N LYS A 179 -11.75 7.09 -1.83
CA LYS A 179 -11.21 8.38 -2.29
C LYS A 179 -11.31 9.39 -1.17
N ARG A 180 -10.27 10.23 -1.01
CA ARG A 180 -10.26 11.30 -0.01
C ARG A 180 -11.40 12.31 -0.24
N GLU A 181 -11.79 12.51 -1.49
CA GLU A 181 -12.90 13.41 -1.89
C GLU A 181 -14.29 12.88 -1.50
N GLU A 182 -14.41 11.61 -1.14
CA GLU A 182 -15.64 10.91 -0.78
C GLU A 182 -15.89 10.92 0.75
N ILE A 183 -15.03 11.61 1.51
CA ILE A 183 -15.06 11.69 2.97
C ILE A 183 -15.31 13.11 3.44
#